data_16b6bd6990b5eb8a156208723995f849
#
_entry.id   16b6bd6990b5eb8a156208723995f849
#
_cell.length_a   1.000
_cell.length_b   1.000
_cell.length_c   1.000
_cell.angle_alpha   90.00
_cell.angle_beta   90.00
_cell.angle_gamma   90.00
#
_symmetry.space_group_name_H-M   'P 1'
#
loop_
_entity.id
_entity.type
_entity.pdbx_description
1 polymer ?
#
loop_
_entity_poly.entity_id
_entity_poly.type
_entity_poly.pdbx_seq_one_letter_code
_entity_poly.pdbx_strand_id
1 'polypeptide(L)'
;MNPRYVLKKELLFDPCLDIVGNRLPNYFLDRAAADSSVELAALRTLATGLTDDQVAVIFPEGTRSSAKKRARAMEKIRERDPARADRLAGMQHLLPPRPAGSAALLDGCPAADVIIAWHVGFDGLDTFGGILRHLARRPLPVQFHARRIDRADVPTADGFAVWLDEMWVQSDRAVHALLQQEGSE
;
A
#
# COMPACT_ATOMS: atom_id res chain seq x y z
N MET A 1 -13.00 -7.31 13.05
CA MET A 1 -11.90 -7.58 12.08
C MET A 1 -10.59 -7.23 12.77
N ASN A 2 -9.68 -8.21 12.86
CA ASN A 2 -8.40 -8.09 13.57
C ASN A 2 -7.27 -7.96 12.54
N PRO A 3 -6.68 -6.77 12.34
CA PRO A 3 -5.65 -6.57 11.33
C PRO A 3 -4.27 -7.08 11.80
N ARG A 4 -3.52 -7.67 10.85
CA ARG A 4 -2.09 -7.95 10.94
C ARG A 4 -1.37 -7.03 9.96
N TYR A 5 -0.61 -6.06 10.45
CA TYR A 5 0.02 -5.05 9.62
C TYR A 5 1.44 -5.43 9.22
N VAL A 6 1.78 -5.12 7.96
CA VAL A 6 3.16 -5.03 7.49
C VAL A 6 3.62 -3.59 7.69
N LEU A 7 4.47 -3.38 8.68
CA LEU A 7 4.97 -2.07 9.08
C LEU A 7 6.44 -1.90 8.66
N LYS A 8 6.92 -0.68 8.66
CA LYS A 8 8.35 -0.41 8.46
C LYS A 8 9.11 -0.64 9.76
N LYS A 9 10.31 -1.24 9.69
CA LYS A 9 11.18 -1.47 10.84
C LYS A 9 11.54 -0.18 11.59
N GLU A 10 11.67 0.94 10.87
CA GLU A 10 11.98 2.24 11.45
C GLU A 10 10.89 2.75 12.41
N LEU A 11 9.67 2.23 12.32
CA LEU A 11 8.59 2.56 13.25
C LEU A 11 8.81 2.00 14.66
N LEU A 12 9.72 1.05 14.84
CA LEU A 12 10.16 0.57 16.15
C LEU A 12 10.90 1.63 16.99
N PHE A 13 11.37 2.72 16.35
CA PHE A 13 11.95 3.86 17.08
C PHE A 13 10.88 4.74 17.76
N ASP A 14 9.60 4.57 17.40
CA ASP A 14 8.49 5.22 18.11
C ASP A 14 8.04 4.32 19.28
N PRO A 15 8.19 4.76 20.55
CA PRO A 15 7.88 3.93 21.70
C PRO A 15 6.43 3.43 21.75
N CYS A 16 5.48 4.22 21.23
CA CYS A 16 4.07 3.82 21.18
C CYS A 16 3.86 2.70 20.17
N LEU A 17 4.49 2.83 19.00
CA LEU A 17 4.39 1.82 17.93
C LEU A 17 5.21 0.56 18.24
N ASP A 18 6.33 0.67 18.95
CA ASP A 18 7.08 -0.48 19.42
C ASP A 18 6.23 -1.33 20.38
N ILE A 19 5.66 -0.73 21.42
CA ILE A 19 4.87 -1.45 22.41
C ILE A 19 3.61 -2.07 21.78
N VAL A 20 2.82 -1.30 21.03
CA VAL A 20 1.57 -1.77 20.44
C VAL A 20 1.85 -2.71 19.27
N GLY A 21 2.82 -2.39 18.43
CA GLY A 21 3.16 -3.16 17.26
C GLY A 21 3.67 -4.57 17.57
N ASN A 22 4.45 -4.73 18.65
CA ASN A 22 4.95 -6.04 19.06
C ASN A 22 3.94 -6.88 19.87
N ARG A 23 2.89 -6.26 20.40
CA ARG A 23 1.81 -6.99 21.12
C ARG A 23 0.74 -7.55 20.19
N LEU A 24 0.68 -7.06 18.98
CA LEU A 24 -0.23 -7.54 17.93
C LEU A 24 0.56 -8.39 16.93
N PRO A 25 -0.07 -9.29 16.19
CA PRO A 25 0.59 -10.12 15.19
C PRO A 25 0.97 -9.31 13.94
N ASN A 26 1.82 -8.28 14.12
CA ASN A 26 2.35 -7.45 13.06
C ASN A 26 3.73 -7.93 12.64
N TYR A 27 4.16 -7.53 11.45
CA TYR A 27 5.52 -7.75 10.96
C TYR A 27 6.22 -6.45 10.62
N PHE A 28 7.42 -6.25 11.15
CA PHE A 28 8.26 -5.08 10.89
C PHE A 28 9.27 -5.39 9.78
N LEU A 29 8.94 -4.97 8.57
CA LEU A 29 9.71 -5.23 7.35
C LEU A 29 10.99 -4.40 7.31
N ASP A 30 12.15 -5.07 7.20
CA ASP A 30 13.43 -4.44 6.90
C ASP A 30 13.66 -4.34 5.39
N ARG A 31 13.51 -3.15 4.83
CA ARG A 31 13.68 -2.89 3.39
C ARG A 31 15.12 -2.78 2.95
N ALA A 32 16.04 -2.65 3.89
CA ALA A 32 17.47 -2.61 3.65
C ALA A 32 18.11 -3.99 3.83
N ALA A 33 17.32 -5.03 4.16
CA ALA A 33 17.82 -6.39 4.29
C ALA A 33 18.53 -6.83 3.00
N ALA A 34 19.71 -7.39 3.16
CA ALA A 34 20.52 -7.89 2.04
C ALA A 34 19.84 -9.08 1.34
N ASP A 35 19.06 -9.86 2.07
CA ASP A 35 18.29 -10.99 1.58
C ASP A 35 16.78 -10.71 1.71
N SER A 36 16.14 -10.44 0.59
CA SER A 36 14.70 -10.25 0.53
C SER A 36 13.90 -11.54 0.69
N SER A 37 14.52 -12.71 0.55
CA SER A 37 13.84 -14.02 0.68
C SER A 37 13.34 -14.26 2.10
N VAL A 38 14.12 -13.86 3.11
CA VAL A 38 13.75 -13.95 4.53
C VAL A 38 12.51 -13.09 4.81
N GLU A 39 12.50 -11.87 4.27
CA GLU A 39 11.39 -10.94 4.42
C GLU A 39 10.11 -11.48 3.77
N LEU A 40 10.21 -12.05 2.57
CA LEU A 40 9.07 -12.66 1.86
C LEU A 40 8.55 -13.91 2.60
N ALA A 41 9.44 -14.74 3.16
CA ALA A 41 9.04 -15.89 3.97
C ALA A 41 8.28 -15.46 5.24
N ALA A 42 8.74 -14.39 5.90
CA ALA A 42 8.06 -13.83 7.05
C ALA A 42 6.66 -13.27 6.70
N LEU A 43 6.50 -12.64 5.52
CA LEU A 43 5.20 -12.18 5.04
C LEU A 43 4.24 -13.34 4.77
N ARG A 44 4.71 -14.44 4.19
CA ARG A 44 3.91 -15.67 4.04
C ARG A 44 3.44 -16.17 5.40
N THR A 45 4.34 -16.26 6.37
CA THR A 45 4.03 -16.67 7.73
C THR A 45 3.00 -15.76 8.39
N LEU A 46 3.10 -14.43 8.20
CA LEU A 46 2.16 -13.45 8.73
C LEU A 46 0.72 -13.70 8.23
N ALA A 47 0.56 -14.12 6.98
CA ALA A 47 -0.75 -14.40 6.39
C ALA A 47 -1.23 -15.84 6.66
N THR A 48 -0.36 -16.75 7.11
CA THR A 48 -0.75 -18.13 7.40
C THR A 48 -1.77 -18.18 8.54
N GLY A 49 -2.83 -18.96 8.35
CA GLY A 49 -3.88 -19.17 9.36
C GLY A 49 -4.73 -17.93 9.64
N LEU A 50 -4.90 -17.04 8.65
CA LEU A 50 -5.90 -15.98 8.74
C LEU A 50 -7.31 -16.61 8.84
N THR A 51 -8.08 -16.12 9.79
CA THR A 51 -9.48 -16.47 9.99
C THR A 51 -10.40 -15.43 9.35
N ASP A 52 -11.70 -15.72 9.22
CA ASP A 52 -12.65 -14.84 8.54
C ASP A 52 -12.80 -13.45 9.19
N ASP A 53 -12.40 -13.30 10.44
CA ASP A 53 -12.39 -12.03 11.18
C ASP A 53 -11.03 -11.29 11.10
N GLN A 54 -10.05 -11.84 10.40
CA GLN A 54 -8.68 -11.29 10.31
C GLN A 54 -8.37 -10.78 8.90
N VAL A 55 -7.43 -9.84 8.82
CA VAL A 55 -6.95 -9.28 7.56
C VAL A 55 -5.45 -8.96 7.65
N ALA A 56 -4.69 -9.35 6.62
CA ALA A 56 -3.31 -8.89 6.47
C ALA A 56 -3.30 -7.59 5.65
N VAL A 57 -2.66 -6.56 6.20
CA VAL A 57 -2.62 -5.21 5.60
C VAL A 57 -1.20 -4.89 5.17
N ILE A 58 -1.04 -4.55 3.89
CA ILE A 58 0.23 -4.11 3.34
C ILE A 58 0.04 -2.83 2.52
N PHE A 59 1.06 -1.99 2.50
CA PHE A 59 1.15 -0.81 1.66
C PHE A 59 2.15 -1.04 0.53
N PRO A 60 1.72 -1.50 -0.66
CA PRO A 60 2.62 -1.92 -1.73
C PRO A 60 3.53 -0.80 -2.25
N GLU A 61 3.13 0.45 -2.14
CA GLU A 61 3.95 1.63 -2.48
C GLU A 61 5.20 1.75 -1.60
N GLY A 62 5.06 1.28 -0.40
CA GLY A 62 6.16 1.24 0.55
C GLY A 62 6.51 2.57 1.19
N THR A 63 6.00 3.70 0.73
CA THR A 63 6.23 5.03 1.29
C THR A 63 5.10 5.96 0.89
N ARG A 64 4.97 7.10 1.56
CA ARG A 64 4.01 8.15 1.16
C ARG A 64 4.34 8.65 -0.24
N SER A 65 3.30 8.85 -1.06
CA SER A 65 3.42 9.37 -2.41
C SER A 65 3.92 10.83 -2.42
N SER A 66 4.68 11.18 -3.44
CA SER A 66 4.96 12.55 -3.85
C SER A 66 5.40 12.55 -5.32
N ALA A 67 5.19 13.65 -6.03
CA ALA A 67 5.54 13.78 -7.45
C ALA A 67 7.02 13.42 -7.71
N LYS A 68 7.94 13.89 -6.85
CA LYS A 68 9.38 13.59 -6.95
C LYS A 68 9.68 12.10 -6.80
N LYS A 69 9.03 11.42 -5.84
CA LYS A 69 9.24 9.97 -5.63
C LYS A 69 8.65 9.17 -6.77
N ARG A 70 7.49 9.58 -7.30
CA ARG A 70 6.85 8.94 -8.43
C ARG A 70 7.72 9.03 -9.68
N ALA A 71 8.19 10.23 -10.05
CA ALA A 71 9.09 10.43 -11.18
C ALA A 71 10.33 9.52 -11.09
N ARG A 72 10.96 9.46 -9.91
CA ARG A 72 12.14 8.61 -9.65
C ARG A 72 11.82 7.11 -9.75
N ALA A 73 10.64 6.70 -9.27
CA ALA A 73 10.21 5.30 -9.35
C ALA A 73 9.94 4.90 -10.80
N MET A 74 9.25 5.76 -11.56
CA MET A 74 8.96 5.54 -12.98
C MET A 74 10.22 5.48 -13.84
N GLU A 75 11.21 6.33 -13.58
CA GLU A 75 12.51 6.29 -14.28
C GLU A 75 13.21 4.94 -14.07
N LYS A 76 13.30 4.47 -12.81
CA LYS A 76 13.89 3.16 -12.50
C LYS A 76 13.12 1.97 -13.12
N ILE A 77 11.80 2.08 -13.23
CA ILE A 77 10.99 1.06 -13.88
C ILE A 77 11.26 1.09 -15.39
N ARG A 78 11.31 2.27 -16.01
CA ARG A 78 11.58 2.41 -17.44
C ARG A 78 12.94 1.83 -17.85
N GLU A 79 13.97 1.99 -17.02
CA GLU A 79 15.29 1.41 -17.24
C GLU A 79 15.29 -0.13 -17.20
N ARG A 80 14.42 -0.74 -16.38
CA ARG A 80 14.41 -2.20 -16.13
C ARG A 80 13.34 -2.95 -16.91
N ASP A 81 12.16 -2.33 -17.06
CA ASP A 81 10.98 -2.90 -17.68
C ASP A 81 10.18 -1.78 -18.37
N PRO A 82 10.55 -1.42 -19.62
CA PRO A 82 9.85 -0.38 -20.37
C PRO A 82 8.35 -0.67 -20.55
N ALA A 83 7.97 -1.93 -20.77
CA ALA A 83 6.57 -2.31 -20.97
C ALA A 83 5.73 -2.07 -19.70
N ARG A 84 6.31 -2.30 -18.52
CA ARG A 84 5.68 -1.94 -17.25
C ARG A 84 5.58 -0.43 -17.06
N ALA A 85 6.62 0.31 -17.44
CA ALA A 85 6.60 1.78 -17.39
C ALA A 85 5.47 2.35 -18.24
N ASP A 86 5.21 1.80 -19.42
CA ASP A 86 4.14 2.22 -20.30
C ASP A 86 2.76 1.92 -19.70
N ARG A 87 2.57 0.76 -19.05
CA ARG A 87 1.32 0.46 -18.32
C ARG A 87 1.01 1.47 -17.21
N LEU A 88 2.04 1.93 -16.51
CA LEU A 88 1.94 2.83 -15.36
C LEU A 88 2.03 4.33 -15.73
N ALA A 89 2.26 4.67 -16.99
CA ALA A 89 2.57 6.04 -17.45
C ALA A 89 1.46 7.06 -17.11
N GLY A 90 0.20 6.61 -16.99
CA GLY A 90 -0.94 7.47 -16.67
C GLY A 90 -1.12 7.81 -15.19
N MET A 91 -0.33 7.27 -14.28
CA MET A 91 -0.45 7.51 -12.84
C MET A 91 -0.03 8.92 -12.45
N GLN A 92 -0.87 9.61 -11.65
CA GLN A 92 -0.67 11.00 -11.25
C GLN A 92 -0.53 11.20 -9.74
N HIS A 93 -1.10 10.32 -8.92
CA HIS A 93 -1.22 10.48 -7.46
C HIS A 93 -0.48 9.41 -6.68
N LEU A 94 -0.65 8.14 -7.05
CA LEU A 94 -0.07 7.01 -6.36
C LEU A 94 1.36 6.70 -6.84
N LEU A 95 2.10 5.92 -6.05
CA LEU A 95 3.40 5.36 -6.47
C LEU A 95 3.18 3.98 -7.11
N PRO A 96 4.03 3.57 -8.05
CA PRO A 96 4.03 2.22 -8.59
C PRO A 96 4.08 1.17 -7.48
N PRO A 97 3.20 0.16 -7.49
CA PRO A 97 3.17 -0.87 -6.46
C PRO A 97 4.36 -1.82 -6.57
N ARG A 98 4.76 -2.40 -5.45
CA ARG A 98 5.77 -3.46 -5.39
C ARG A 98 5.07 -4.80 -5.19
N PRO A 99 5.02 -5.68 -6.19
CA PRO A 99 4.16 -6.86 -6.14
C PRO A 99 4.65 -7.95 -5.18
N ALA A 100 5.96 -8.08 -4.95
CA ALA A 100 6.54 -9.21 -4.24
C ALA A 100 5.97 -9.43 -2.82
N GLY A 101 5.81 -8.34 -2.03
CA GLY A 101 5.26 -8.45 -0.69
C GLY A 101 3.79 -8.86 -0.67
N SER A 102 2.98 -8.30 -1.56
CA SER A 102 1.56 -8.65 -1.70
C SER A 102 1.39 -10.09 -2.20
N ALA A 103 2.21 -10.53 -3.15
CA ALA A 103 2.23 -11.92 -3.60
C ALA A 103 2.58 -12.88 -2.46
N ALA A 104 3.59 -12.54 -1.65
CA ALA A 104 3.99 -13.38 -0.51
C ALA A 104 2.87 -13.52 0.54
N LEU A 105 2.08 -12.48 0.80
CA LEU A 105 0.91 -12.58 1.67
C LEU A 105 -0.16 -13.51 1.09
N LEU A 106 -0.45 -13.41 -0.20
CA LEU A 106 -1.40 -14.30 -0.88
C LEU A 106 -0.94 -15.75 -0.92
N ASP A 107 0.37 -15.99 -1.06
CA ASP A 107 0.94 -17.33 -0.96
C ASP A 107 0.73 -17.93 0.44
N GLY A 108 0.75 -17.09 1.49
CA GLY A 108 0.52 -17.49 2.87
C GLY A 108 -0.96 -17.81 3.18
N CYS A 109 -1.89 -17.22 2.45
CA CYS A 109 -3.33 -17.47 2.57
C CYS A 109 -3.99 -17.51 1.18
N PRO A 110 -3.82 -18.62 0.44
CA PRO A 110 -4.22 -18.71 -0.96
C PRO A 110 -5.75 -18.70 -1.20
N ALA A 111 -6.55 -18.78 -0.15
CA ALA A 111 -8.01 -18.69 -0.23
C ALA A 111 -8.54 -17.28 0.10
N ALA A 112 -7.67 -16.35 0.53
CA ALA A 112 -8.11 -15.03 0.94
C ALA A 112 -8.48 -14.14 -0.25
N ASP A 113 -9.60 -13.43 -0.13
CA ASP A 113 -9.95 -12.35 -1.03
C ASP A 113 -9.01 -11.15 -0.87
N VAL A 114 -8.96 -10.30 -1.89
CA VAL A 114 -8.15 -9.08 -1.86
C VAL A 114 -9.05 -7.86 -1.71
N ILE A 115 -8.68 -7.00 -0.76
CA ILE A 115 -9.32 -5.69 -0.60
C ILE A 115 -8.31 -4.62 -1.02
N ILE A 116 -8.65 -3.88 -2.07
CA ILE A 116 -7.89 -2.70 -2.48
C ILE A 116 -8.60 -1.48 -1.91
N ALA A 117 -7.85 -0.68 -1.14
CA ALA A 117 -8.37 0.51 -0.48
C ALA A 117 -7.55 1.75 -0.86
N TRP A 118 -8.24 2.87 -0.99
CA TRP A 118 -7.64 4.18 -1.21
C TRP A 118 -8.41 5.26 -0.44
N HIS A 119 -7.78 6.39 -0.25
CA HIS A 119 -8.37 7.52 0.46
C HIS A 119 -7.90 8.84 -0.12
N VAL A 120 -8.66 9.90 0.12
CA VAL A 120 -8.32 11.31 -0.08
C VAL A 120 -8.58 12.11 1.19
N GLY A 121 -8.08 13.33 1.28
CA GLY A 121 -8.33 14.23 2.43
C GLY A 121 -7.25 14.23 3.52
N PHE A 122 -6.11 13.51 3.31
CA PHE A 122 -4.95 13.57 4.22
C PHE A 122 -3.83 14.50 3.73
N ASP A 123 -4.11 15.35 2.75
CA ASP A 123 -3.13 16.26 2.21
C ASP A 123 -2.65 17.28 3.26
N GLY A 124 -1.34 17.47 3.33
CA GLY A 124 -0.73 18.37 4.30
C GLY A 124 -0.59 17.83 5.73
N LEU A 125 -1.01 16.59 6.02
CA LEU A 125 -0.80 15.92 7.32
C LEU A 125 0.53 15.17 7.42
N ASP A 126 1.44 15.38 6.50
CA ASP A 126 2.75 14.73 6.43
C ASP A 126 3.81 15.39 7.32
N THR A 127 3.53 16.59 7.83
CA THR A 127 4.42 17.35 8.72
C THR A 127 3.69 17.78 9.99
N PHE A 128 4.43 17.95 11.09
CA PHE A 128 3.87 18.43 12.36
C PHE A 128 3.22 19.83 12.20
N GLY A 129 3.83 20.73 11.44
CA GLY A 129 3.26 22.04 11.12
C GLY A 129 1.97 21.94 10.28
N GLY A 130 1.90 20.96 9.38
CA GLY A 130 0.70 20.63 8.62
C GLY A 130 -0.44 20.15 9.52
N ILE A 131 -0.14 19.23 10.44
CA ILE A 131 -1.10 18.73 11.44
C ILE A 131 -1.64 19.88 12.29
N LEU A 132 -0.77 20.72 12.85
CA LEU A 132 -1.21 21.88 13.65
C LEU A 132 -2.07 22.85 12.84
N ARG A 133 -1.71 23.12 11.58
CA ARG A 133 -2.50 23.97 10.69
C ARG A 133 -3.87 23.36 10.39
N HIS A 134 -3.95 22.04 10.23
CA HIS A 134 -5.21 21.31 10.03
C HIS A 134 -6.10 21.34 11.27
N LEU A 135 -5.52 21.14 12.46
CA LEU A 135 -6.24 21.24 13.73
C LEU A 135 -6.80 22.64 14.00
N ALA A 136 -6.14 23.69 13.49
CA ALA A 136 -6.58 25.07 13.60
C ALA A 136 -7.63 25.48 12.56
N ARG A 137 -7.90 24.65 11.56
CA ARG A 137 -8.90 24.89 10.49
C ARG A 137 -10.01 23.85 10.58
N ARG A 138 -11.13 24.08 9.86
CA ARG A 138 -12.17 23.06 9.70
C ARG A 138 -11.52 21.79 9.11
N PRO A 139 -11.66 20.63 9.76
CA PRO A 139 -11.11 19.39 9.22
C PRO A 139 -11.75 19.12 7.86
N LEU A 140 -10.91 18.84 6.87
CA LEU A 140 -11.39 18.35 5.58
C LEU A 140 -11.98 16.94 5.77
N PRO A 141 -13.08 16.61 5.11
CA PRO A 141 -13.63 15.27 5.18
C PRO A 141 -12.62 14.29 4.58
N VAL A 142 -12.26 13.26 5.34
CA VAL A 142 -11.49 12.13 4.81
C VAL A 142 -12.46 11.17 4.15
N GLN A 143 -12.25 10.89 2.88
CA GLN A 143 -13.01 9.90 2.15
C GLN A 143 -12.18 8.63 2.04
N PHE A 144 -12.75 7.51 2.47
CA PHE A 144 -12.14 6.19 2.39
C PHE A 144 -12.98 5.28 1.50
N HIS A 145 -12.33 4.66 0.53
CA HIS A 145 -12.95 3.76 -0.43
C HIS A 145 -12.25 2.41 -0.40
N ALA A 146 -13.01 1.34 -0.59
CA ALA A 146 -12.49 0.00 -0.67
C ALA A 146 -13.26 -0.83 -1.70
N ARG A 147 -12.55 -1.74 -2.38
CA ARG A 147 -13.13 -2.72 -3.30
C ARG A 147 -12.64 -4.10 -2.93
N ARG A 148 -13.57 -5.02 -2.67
CA ARG A 148 -13.28 -6.45 -2.50
C ARG A 148 -13.21 -7.11 -3.87
N ILE A 149 -12.26 -7.99 -4.04
CA ILE A 149 -12.01 -8.79 -5.23
C ILE A 149 -11.95 -10.24 -4.77
N ASP A 150 -12.80 -11.09 -5.33
CA ASP A 150 -12.84 -12.50 -5.00
C ASP A 150 -11.50 -13.16 -5.37
N ARG A 151 -11.07 -14.09 -4.56
CA ARG A 151 -9.78 -14.77 -4.79
C ARG A 151 -9.68 -15.40 -6.18
N ALA A 152 -10.79 -15.89 -6.72
CA ALA A 152 -10.85 -16.50 -8.05
C ALA A 152 -10.51 -15.53 -9.19
N ASP A 153 -10.73 -14.22 -8.99
CA ASP A 153 -10.45 -13.17 -9.96
C ASP A 153 -9.04 -12.59 -9.85
N VAL A 154 -8.26 -13.05 -8.87
CA VAL A 154 -6.88 -12.61 -8.64
C VAL A 154 -5.91 -13.61 -9.28
N PRO A 155 -5.13 -13.22 -10.31
CA PRO A 155 -4.16 -14.10 -10.94
C PRO A 155 -3.09 -14.57 -9.97
N THR A 156 -2.54 -15.75 -10.25
CA THR A 156 -1.39 -16.31 -9.50
C THR A 156 -0.09 -16.05 -10.25
N ALA A 157 1.02 -16.18 -9.55
CA ALA A 157 2.39 -16.17 -10.11
C ALA A 157 2.62 -15.01 -11.12
N ASP A 158 2.89 -15.34 -12.38
CA ASP A 158 3.34 -14.37 -13.40
C ASP A 158 2.29 -13.31 -13.74
N GLY A 159 1.01 -13.60 -13.61
CA GLY A 159 -0.07 -12.66 -13.89
C GLY A 159 -0.29 -11.63 -12.77
N PHE A 160 0.10 -11.94 -11.54
CA PHE A 160 -0.21 -11.11 -10.37
C PHE A 160 0.40 -9.69 -10.45
N ALA A 161 1.63 -9.56 -10.92
CA ALA A 161 2.30 -8.27 -11.00
C ALA A 161 1.61 -7.32 -11.99
N VAL A 162 1.19 -7.85 -13.15
CA VAL A 162 0.45 -7.08 -14.16
C VAL A 162 -0.92 -6.68 -13.64
N TRP A 163 -1.64 -7.62 -13.04
CA TRP A 163 -2.93 -7.37 -12.42
C TRP A 163 -2.86 -6.29 -11.32
N LEU A 164 -1.82 -6.36 -10.46
CA LEU A 164 -1.65 -5.36 -9.40
C LEU A 164 -1.35 -3.97 -9.97
N ASP A 165 -0.55 -3.87 -11.04
CA ASP A 165 -0.32 -2.62 -11.75
C ASP A 165 -1.64 -2.04 -12.30
N GLU A 166 -2.50 -2.86 -12.91
CA GLU A 166 -3.80 -2.44 -13.42
C GLU A 166 -4.74 -1.95 -12.32
N MET A 167 -4.78 -2.67 -11.19
CA MET A 167 -5.56 -2.27 -10.01
C MET A 167 -5.08 -0.93 -9.47
N TRP A 168 -3.77 -0.69 -9.46
CA TRP A 168 -3.18 0.57 -9.01
C TRP A 168 -3.52 1.73 -9.95
N VAL A 169 -3.45 1.51 -11.26
CA VAL A 169 -3.87 2.52 -12.26
C VAL A 169 -5.35 2.87 -12.10
N GLN A 170 -6.21 1.88 -11.84
CA GLN A 170 -7.64 2.14 -11.59
C GLN A 170 -7.85 2.93 -10.29
N SER A 171 -7.12 2.61 -9.23
CA SER A 171 -7.18 3.33 -7.95
C SER A 171 -6.66 4.77 -8.11
N ASP A 172 -5.59 4.98 -8.87
CA ASP A 172 -5.04 6.32 -9.16
C ASP A 172 -6.05 7.19 -9.90
N ARG A 173 -6.75 6.63 -10.89
CA ARG A 173 -7.85 7.33 -11.60
C ARG A 173 -9.01 7.67 -10.66
N ALA A 174 -9.37 6.77 -9.75
CA ALA A 174 -10.42 7.01 -8.77
C ALA A 174 -10.03 8.14 -7.80
N VAL A 175 -8.79 8.15 -7.31
CA VAL A 175 -8.24 9.26 -6.50
C VAL A 175 -8.28 10.57 -7.29
N HIS A 176 -7.86 10.56 -8.56
CA HIS A 176 -7.90 11.75 -9.41
C HIS A 176 -9.32 12.31 -9.54
N ALA A 177 -10.32 11.46 -9.79
CA ALA A 177 -11.71 11.87 -9.92
C ALA A 177 -12.26 12.51 -8.63
N LEU A 178 -11.92 11.93 -7.46
CA LEU A 178 -12.33 12.48 -6.16
C LEU A 178 -11.72 13.87 -5.91
N LEU A 179 -10.43 14.04 -6.18
CA LEU A 179 -9.74 15.33 -6.01
C LEU A 179 -10.27 16.42 -6.96
N GLN A 180 -10.75 16.06 -8.16
CA GLN A 180 -11.37 17.01 -9.07
C GLN A 180 -12.75 17.47 -8.57
N GLN A 181 -13.51 16.60 -7.90
CA GLN A 181 -14.81 16.94 -7.32
C GLN A 181 -14.64 17.92 -6.15
N GLU A 182 -13.66 17.68 -5.27
CA GLU A 182 -13.36 18.58 -4.14
C GLU A 182 -12.87 19.98 -4.59
N GLY A 183 -12.17 20.06 -5.73
CA GLY A 183 -11.70 21.35 -6.29
C GLY A 183 -12.78 22.17 -6.98
N SER A 184 -13.98 21.62 -7.15
CA SER A 184 -15.12 22.27 -7.85
C SER A 184 -16.19 22.79 -6.88
N GLU A 185 -16.06 22.52 -5.58
CA GLU A 185 -16.89 23.07 -4.49
C GLU A 185 -16.18 24.23 -3.79
#